data_e87dd974a6d70fac74dfabbaf2286621
#
_entry.id   e87dd974a6d70fac74dfabbaf2286621
#
_cell.length_a   1.000
_cell.length_b   1.000
_cell.length_c   1.000
_cell.angle_alpha   90.00
_cell.angle_beta   90.00
_cell.angle_gamma   90.00
#
_symmetry.space_group_name_H-M   'P 1'
#
loop_
_entity.id
_entity.type
_entity.pdbx_description
1 polymer ?
#
loop_
_entity_poly.entity_id
_entity_poly.type
_entity_poly.pdbx_seq_one_letter_code
_entity_poly.pdbx_strand_id
1 'polypeptide(L)'
;MLSDIHGNLPALDAVLRDVDRQGADVIVLNGDLADGPMPAQTLDRLAALGDRAVWVRGNSDRWLVDAFDGNFLIPGLDTSPSAEWFEWCAARLDRAHRDLLADLPLTVTLDVDGLGPVAFCHASARDDNEYILVDSPIQHFREAFADAQPTVVVGHTHMPFDRLADGRRVINAGSVGMQYGHAGAGWTIVGPDVVLRRTSYDTDAAARTLWSAARDLPDIQDFVGNVRASAGDAEALEAFTRTVHQQQRER
;
A
#
# COMPACT_ATOMS: atom_id res chain seq x y z
N MET A 1 5.17 -9.65 3.58
CA MET A 1 4.97 -8.20 3.46
C MET A 1 3.66 -7.94 2.75
N LEU A 2 2.82 -7.08 3.31
CA LEU A 2 1.53 -6.63 2.81
C LEU A 2 1.59 -5.11 2.63
N SER A 3 1.02 -4.57 1.55
CA SER A 3 0.99 -3.14 1.24
C SER A 3 -0.33 -2.75 0.60
N ASP A 4 -0.70 -1.48 0.71
CA ASP A 4 -1.80 -0.91 -0.05
C ASP A 4 -3.12 -1.67 0.18
N ILE A 5 -3.52 -1.75 1.46
CA ILE A 5 -4.71 -2.50 1.90
C ILE A 5 -5.98 -1.69 1.66
N HIS A 6 -5.89 -0.34 1.82
CA HIS A 6 -6.96 0.60 1.52
C HIS A 6 -8.32 0.21 2.12
N GLY A 7 -8.34 -0.15 3.41
CA GLY A 7 -9.60 -0.48 4.07
C GLY A 7 -10.37 -1.67 3.48
N ASN A 8 -9.73 -2.48 2.62
CA ASN A 8 -10.33 -3.69 2.03
C ASN A 8 -10.15 -4.89 2.96
N LEU A 9 -10.91 -4.89 4.06
CA LEU A 9 -10.87 -5.96 5.06
C LEU A 9 -11.12 -7.37 4.48
N PRO A 10 -12.05 -7.59 3.54
CA PRO A 10 -12.22 -8.92 2.93
C PRO A 10 -10.97 -9.44 2.22
N ALA A 11 -10.26 -8.59 1.49
CA ALA A 11 -8.99 -8.95 0.83
C ALA A 11 -7.90 -9.23 1.87
N LEU A 12 -7.77 -8.37 2.88
CA LEU A 12 -6.83 -8.55 4.00
C LEU A 12 -7.04 -9.90 4.70
N ASP A 13 -8.28 -10.23 5.06
CA ASP A 13 -8.58 -11.51 5.72
C ASP A 13 -8.26 -12.72 4.84
N ALA A 14 -8.44 -12.61 3.52
CA ALA A 14 -8.04 -13.66 2.60
C ALA A 14 -6.52 -13.85 2.58
N VAL A 15 -5.77 -12.75 2.49
CA VAL A 15 -4.30 -12.77 2.50
C VAL A 15 -3.76 -13.29 3.83
N LEU A 16 -4.29 -12.84 4.97
CA LEU A 16 -3.82 -13.30 6.28
C LEU A 16 -3.98 -14.81 6.47
N ARG A 17 -5.07 -15.40 5.94
CA ARG A 17 -5.22 -16.88 5.93
C ARG A 17 -4.14 -17.57 5.12
N ASP A 18 -3.70 -16.96 4.00
CA ASP A 18 -2.61 -17.52 3.20
C ASP A 18 -1.26 -17.33 3.88
N VAL A 19 -1.01 -16.16 4.49
CA VAL A 19 0.20 -15.87 5.28
C VAL A 19 0.36 -16.88 6.42
N ASP A 20 -0.71 -17.18 7.15
CA ASP A 20 -0.67 -18.18 8.24
C ASP A 20 -0.33 -19.58 7.74
N ARG A 21 -0.83 -19.97 6.54
CA ARG A 21 -0.45 -21.26 5.91
C ARG A 21 1.01 -21.32 5.47
N GLN A 22 1.64 -20.16 5.19
CA GLN A 22 3.06 -20.09 4.84
C GLN A 22 3.97 -20.14 6.08
N GLY A 23 3.43 -19.94 7.29
CA GLY A 23 4.20 -19.94 8.52
C GLY A 23 5.15 -18.75 8.66
N ALA A 24 4.74 -17.57 8.19
CA ALA A 24 5.56 -16.36 8.31
C ALA A 24 5.74 -15.94 9.77
N ASP A 25 6.98 -15.68 10.18
CA ASP A 25 7.32 -15.24 11.53
C ASP A 25 6.87 -13.81 11.79
N VAL A 26 7.08 -12.93 10.80
CA VAL A 26 6.80 -11.49 10.86
C VAL A 26 5.96 -11.07 9.66
N ILE A 27 5.07 -10.13 9.87
CA ILE A 27 4.23 -9.53 8.83
C ILE A 27 4.58 -8.04 8.75
N VAL A 28 5.28 -7.64 7.69
CA VAL A 28 5.52 -6.21 7.42
C VAL A 28 4.27 -5.62 6.76
N LEU A 29 3.72 -4.59 7.39
CA LEU A 29 2.59 -3.78 6.93
C LEU A 29 3.17 -2.49 6.32
N ASN A 30 3.19 -2.40 4.99
CA ASN A 30 4.03 -1.45 4.28
C ASN A 30 3.25 -0.24 3.73
N GLY A 31 2.40 0.32 4.57
CA GLY A 31 1.69 1.57 4.28
C GLY A 31 0.40 1.42 3.49
N ASP A 32 -0.36 2.50 3.45
CA ASP A 32 -1.67 2.67 2.83
C ASP A 32 -2.66 1.62 3.36
N LEU A 33 -2.86 1.68 4.68
CA LEU A 33 -3.51 0.60 5.42
C LEU A 33 -5.03 0.75 5.44
N ALA A 34 -5.55 1.97 5.68
CA ALA A 34 -6.91 2.16 6.14
C ALA A 34 -7.76 3.16 5.35
N ASP A 35 -7.22 3.88 4.40
CA ASP A 35 -7.96 4.82 3.56
C ASP A 35 -8.88 4.09 2.59
N GLY A 36 -10.11 3.81 3.05
CA GLY A 36 -11.06 3.03 2.26
C GLY A 36 -12.32 2.64 3.03
N PRO A 37 -13.08 1.66 2.50
CA PRO A 37 -14.45 1.41 2.97
C PRO A 37 -14.60 0.92 4.41
N MET A 38 -13.58 0.29 4.99
CA MET A 38 -13.63 -0.26 6.36
C MET A 38 -12.40 0.15 7.18
N PRO A 39 -12.19 1.47 7.43
CA PRO A 39 -10.93 1.98 7.98
C PRO A 39 -10.63 1.45 9.38
N ALA A 40 -11.51 1.67 10.35
CA ALA A 40 -11.31 1.25 11.73
C ALA A 40 -11.18 -0.27 11.85
N GLN A 41 -12.08 -1.01 11.21
CA GLN A 41 -12.07 -2.48 11.26
C GLN A 41 -10.78 -3.06 10.67
N THR A 42 -10.21 -2.41 9.66
CA THR A 42 -8.93 -2.83 9.07
C THR A 42 -7.78 -2.58 10.05
N LEU A 43 -7.71 -1.40 10.67
CA LEU A 43 -6.68 -1.10 11.69
C LEU A 43 -6.81 -2.03 12.89
N ASP A 44 -8.01 -2.26 13.43
CA ASP A 44 -8.25 -3.22 14.51
C ASP A 44 -7.76 -4.62 14.15
N ARG A 45 -8.05 -5.06 12.92
CA ARG A 45 -7.62 -6.37 12.41
C ARG A 45 -6.11 -6.49 12.31
N LEU A 46 -5.43 -5.41 11.90
CA LEU A 46 -3.97 -5.34 11.81
C LEU A 46 -3.34 -5.26 13.20
N ALA A 47 -3.88 -4.46 14.10
CA ALA A 47 -3.43 -4.35 15.49
C ALA A 47 -3.53 -5.68 16.24
N ALA A 48 -4.53 -6.51 15.93
CA ALA A 48 -4.68 -7.84 16.50
C ALA A 48 -3.54 -8.83 16.12
N LEU A 49 -2.67 -8.49 15.17
CA LEU A 49 -1.46 -9.27 14.86
C LEU A 49 -0.40 -9.19 15.97
N GLY A 50 -0.47 -8.16 16.83
CA GLY A 50 0.43 -7.96 17.94
C GLY A 50 1.90 -7.88 17.51
N ASP A 51 2.77 -8.56 18.23
CA ASP A 51 4.23 -8.54 18.02
C ASP A 51 4.67 -9.15 16.67
N ARG A 52 3.75 -9.79 15.93
CA ARG A 52 4.05 -10.26 14.57
C ARG A 52 4.04 -9.15 13.53
N ALA A 53 3.46 -7.99 13.83
CA ALA A 53 3.34 -6.87 12.91
C ALA A 53 4.51 -5.90 13.02
N VAL A 54 5.15 -5.60 11.89
CA VAL A 54 6.09 -4.50 11.73
C VAL A 54 5.47 -3.49 10.79
N TRP A 55 5.37 -2.25 11.23
CA TRP A 55 4.60 -1.20 10.57
C TRP A 55 5.50 -0.20 9.86
N VAL A 56 5.07 0.22 8.67
CA VAL A 56 5.71 1.25 7.85
C VAL A 56 4.62 2.21 7.38
N ARG A 57 4.92 3.50 7.36
CA ARG A 57 3.97 4.55 6.96
C ARG A 57 3.85 4.64 5.45
N GLY A 58 2.62 4.70 4.93
CA GLY A 58 2.29 5.15 3.59
C GLY A 58 1.85 6.63 3.56
N ASN A 59 1.70 7.16 2.36
CA ASN A 59 1.21 8.53 2.17
C ASN A 59 -0.25 8.67 2.63
N SER A 60 -1.09 7.67 2.36
CA SER A 60 -2.49 7.70 2.77
C SER A 60 -2.64 7.62 4.29
N ASP A 61 -1.75 6.90 5.00
CA ASP A 61 -1.76 6.85 6.46
C ASP A 61 -1.48 8.24 7.06
N ARG A 62 -0.50 8.96 6.51
CA ARG A 62 -0.21 10.36 6.89
C ARG A 62 -1.39 11.28 6.57
N TRP A 63 -2.00 11.13 5.40
CA TRP A 63 -3.16 11.92 5.00
C TRP A 63 -4.39 11.67 5.88
N LEU A 64 -4.60 10.45 6.36
CA LEU A 64 -5.65 10.15 7.34
C LEU A 64 -5.42 10.87 8.68
N VAL A 65 -4.15 10.96 9.13
CA VAL A 65 -3.80 11.75 10.33
C VAL A 65 -4.11 13.23 10.11
N ASP A 66 -3.70 13.79 8.97
CA ASP A 66 -3.96 15.20 8.63
C ASP A 66 -5.47 15.49 8.55
N ALA A 67 -6.25 14.58 7.94
CA ALA A 67 -7.70 14.69 7.86
C ALA A 67 -8.36 14.60 9.25
N PHE A 68 -7.93 13.69 10.11
CA PHE A 68 -8.43 13.54 11.47
C PHE A 68 -8.18 14.81 12.32
N ASP A 69 -7.01 15.42 12.15
CA ASP A 69 -6.62 16.65 12.86
C ASP A 69 -7.21 17.94 12.24
N GLY A 70 -7.96 17.81 11.12
CA GLY A 70 -8.55 18.96 10.42
C GLY A 70 -7.54 19.82 9.66
N ASN A 71 -6.36 19.29 9.38
CA ASN A 71 -5.25 19.96 8.69
C ASN A 71 -5.04 19.46 7.24
N PHE A 72 -6.03 18.75 6.69
CA PHE A 72 -5.90 18.10 5.39
C PHE A 72 -5.79 19.14 4.26
N LEU A 73 -4.60 19.29 3.71
CA LEU A 73 -4.30 20.10 2.55
C LEU A 73 -3.34 19.29 1.67
N ILE A 74 -3.85 18.66 0.62
CA ILE A 74 -3.00 18.06 -0.42
C ILE A 74 -2.99 19.00 -1.62
N PRO A 75 -1.90 19.75 -1.85
CA PRO A 75 -1.77 20.57 -3.05
C PRO A 75 -1.83 19.67 -4.30
N GLY A 76 -2.70 20.01 -5.25
CA GLY A 76 -2.76 19.31 -6.54
C GLY A 76 -3.58 18.01 -6.53
N LEU A 77 -4.31 17.67 -5.47
CA LEU A 77 -5.22 16.53 -5.46
C LEU A 77 -6.58 16.90 -6.11
N ASP A 78 -6.54 17.17 -7.42
CA ASP A 78 -7.75 17.30 -8.24
C ASP A 78 -8.25 15.93 -8.76
N THR A 79 -7.68 14.83 -8.25
CA THR A 79 -7.95 13.46 -8.71
C THR A 79 -8.40 12.57 -7.58
N SER A 80 -9.11 11.48 -7.88
CA SER A 80 -9.48 10.44 -6.89
C SER A 80 -8.22 9.77 -6.29
N PRO A 81 -8.18 9.51 -4.95
CA PRO A 81 -9.25 9.81 -4.00
C PRO A 81 -9.30 11.30 -3.61
N SER A 82 -10.53 11.82 -3.46
CA SER A 82 -10.78 13.22 -3.12
C SER A 82 -10.49 13.55 -1.64
N ALA A 83 -10.47 14.84 -1.30
CA ALA A 83 -10.37 15.26 0.10
C ALA A 83 -11.51 14.67 0.95
N GLU A 84 -12.73 14.64 0.40
CA GLU A 84 -13.90 14.07 1.06
C GLU A 84 -13.75 12.57 1.36
N TRP A 85 -12.98 11.84 0.56
CA TRP A 85 -12.64 10.44 0.83
C TRP A 85 -11.87 10.30 2.15
N PHE A 86 -10.80 11.09 2.32
CA PHE A 86 -9.99 11.04 3.54
C PHE A 86 -10.73 11.56 4.76
N GLU A 87 -11.53 12.62 4.62
CA GLU A 87 -12.39 13.14 5.69
C GLU A 87 -13.41 12.10 6.13
N TRP A 88 -14.04 11.39 5.18
CA TRP A 88 -14.98 10.31 5.48
C TRP A 88 -14.32 9.16 6.23
N CYS A 89 -13.13 8.74 5.80
CA CYS A 89 -12.36 7.69 6.47
C CYS A 89 -11.93 8.13 7.87
N ALA A 90 -11.36 9.31 8.00
CA ALA A 90 -10.89 9.87 9.28
C ALA A 90 -12.03 10.03 10.31
N ALA A 91 -13.23 10.41 9.87
CA ALA A 91 -14.40 10.51 10.73
C ALA A 91 -14.85 9.17 11.36
N ARG A 92 -14.31 8.05 10.88
CA ARG A 92 -14.59 6.68 11.36
C ARG A 92 -13.47 6.11 12.23
N LEU A 93 -12.36 6.83 12.36
CA LEU A 93 -11.25 6.49 13.24
C LEU A 93 -11.46 7.09 14.62
N ASP A 94 -10.88 6.48 15.62
CA ASP A 94 -10.75 7.06 16.96
C ASP A 94 -9.33 7.61 17.20
N ARG A 95 -9.12 8.18 18.39
CA ARG A 95 -7.83 8.76 18.75
C ARG A 95 -6.70 7.73 18.80
N ALA A 96 -6.98 6.49 19.19
CA ALA A 96 -5.97 5.44 19.24
C ALA A 96 -5.51 5.05 17.83
N HIS A 97 -6.43 4.95 16.87
CA HIS A 97 -6.11 4.74 15.46
C HIS A 97 -5.24 5.87 14.89
N ARG A 98 -5.64 7.11 15.14
CA ARG A 98 -4.88 8.29 14.70
C ARG A 98 -3.46 8.29 15.26
N ASP A 99 -3.32 8.04 16.58
CA ASP A 99 -2.02 8.06 17.23
C ASP A 99 -1.13 6.88 16.72
N LEU A 100 -1.71 5.71 16.50
CA LEU A 100 -1.03 4.58 15.85
C LEU A 100 -0.46 4.99 14.48
N LEU A 101 -1.29 5.59 13.61
CA LEU A 101 -0.86 6.00 12.26
C LEU A 101 0.21 7.11 12.30
N ALA A 102 0.12 8.04 13.25
CA ALA A 102 1.07 9.14 13.39
C ALA A 102 2.49 8.69 13.79
N ASP A 103 2.59 7.57 14.53
CA ASP A 103 3.86 7.04 15.03
C ASP A 103 4.56 6.11 14.02
N LEU A 104 3.97 5.86 12.86
CA LEU A 104 4.53 4.94 11.87
C LEU A 104 5.84 5.48 11.26
N PRO A 105 6.93 4.66 11.24
CA PRO A 105 8.20 5.06 10.63
C PRO A 105 8.12 5.08 9.10
N LEU A 106 8.89 5.94 8.46
CA LEU A 106 9.01 6.01 7.00
C LEU A 106 9.66 4.75 6.41
N THR A 107 10.65 4.19 7.11
CA THR A 107 11.40 3.01 6.69
C THR A 107 11.71 2.10 7.88
N VAL A 108 11.78 0.80 7.62
CA VAL A 108 12.24 -0.22 8.57
C VAL A 108 13.25 -1.11 7.87
N THR A 109 14.29 -1.55 8.58
CA THR A 109 15.23 -2.55 8.08
C THR A 109 15.16 -3.79 8.96
N LEU A 110 15.03 -4.96 8.33
CA LEU A 110 15.05 -6.26 9.01
C LEU A 110 16.15 -7.12 8.42
N ASP A 111 16.82 -7.91 9.27
CA ASP A 111 17.67 -8.99 8.81
C ASP A 111 16.80 -10.18 8.38
N VAL A 112 16.93 -10.57 7.11
CA VAL A 112 16.12 -11.63 6.51
C VAL A 112 17.02 -12.78 6.09
N ASP A 113 16.68 -13.98 6.54
CA ASP A 113 17.41 -15.20 6.20
C ASP A 113 17.59 -15.34 4.68
N GLY A 114 18.83 -15.58 4.25
CA GLY A 114 19.20 -15.74 2.84
C GLY A 114 19.38 -14.43 2.07
N LEU A 115 18.88 -13.30 2.57
CA LEU A 115 18.94 -11.98 1.90
C LEU A 115 19.79 -10.94 2.66
N GLY A 116 20.04 -11.15 3.98
CA GLY A 116 20.68 -10.15 4.83
C GLY A 116 19.74 -8.96 5.13
N PRO A 117 20.27 -7.73 5.30
CA PRO A 117 19.47 -6.57 5.62
C PRO A 117 18.58 -6.17 4.43
N VAL A 118 17.27 -6.15 4.66
CA VAL A 118 16.24 -5.72 3.71
C VAL A 118 15.56 -4.48 4.24
N ALA A 119 15.50 -3.43 3.43
CA ALA A 119 14.74 -2.21 3.74
C ALA A 119 13.30 -2.34 3.26
N PHE A 120 12.37 -1.87 4.06
CA PHE A 120 10.95 -1.75 3.73
C PHE A 120 10.56 -0.28 3.82
N CYS A 121 10.00 0.26 2.76
CA CYS A 121 9.45 1.61 2.71
C CYS A 121 8.25 1.59 1.77
N HIS A 122 7.28 2.49 1.97
CA HIS A 122 6.07 2.47 1.17
C HIS A 122 6.35 2.81 -0.30
N ALA A 123 6.95 3.96 -0.57
CA ALA A 123 7.25 4.44 -1.92
C ALA A 123 8.76 4.49 -2.21
N SER A 124 9.51 5.32 -1.48
CA SER A 124 10.97 5.38 -1.56
C SER A 124 11.61 5.49 -0.18
N ALA A 125 12.94 5.44 -0.10
CA ALA A 125 13.64 5.58 1.18
C ALA A 125 13.57 7.00 1.78
N ARG A 126 13.17 7.99 0.98
CA ARG A 126 13.15 9.41 1.35
C ARG A 126 11.75 10.04 1.36
N ASP A 127 10.76 9.40 0.74
CA ASP A 127 9.43 10.00 0.54
C ASP A 127 8.37 8.89 0.46
N ASP A 128 7.29 9.03 1.21
CA ASP A 128 6.17 8.07 1.22
C ASP A 128 5.21 8.21 0.02
N ASN A 129 5.44 9.18 -0.87
CA ASN A 129 4.58 9.49 -2.03
C ASN A 129 5.35 9.63 -3.35
N GLU A 130 6.57 9.09 -3.44
CA GLU A 130 7.38 9.14 -4.66
C GLU A 130 7.06 7.95 -5.58
N TYR A 131 6.64 8.24 -6.81
CA TYR A 131 6.24 7.19 -7.76
C TYR A 131 7.46 6.52 -8.42
N ILE A 132 7.78 5.29 -8.02
CA ILE A 132 8.80 4.45 -8.64
C ILE A 132 8.10 3.33 -9.42
N LEU A 133 8.13 3.43 -10.74
CA LEU A 133 7.50 2.49 -11.65
C LEU A 133 8.50 1.44 -12.13
N VAL A 134 8.00 0.32 -12.65
CA VAL A 134 8.84 -0.76 -13.19
C VAL A 134 9.78 -0.29 -14.30
N ASP A 135 9.38 0.71 -15.08
CA ASP A 135 10.13 1.30 -16.20
C ASP A 135 10.81 2.63 -15.87
N SER A 136 10.70 3.13 -14.63
CA SER A 136 11.38 4.35 -14.20
C SER A 136 12.87 4.33 -14.58
N PRO A 137 13.46 5.48 -15.00
CA PRO A 137 14.88 5.56 -15.33
C PRO A 137 15.77 5.09 -14.17
N ILE A 138 16.91 4.45 -14.47
CA ILE A 138 17.86 3.98 -13.44
C ILE A 138 18.32 5.11 -12.53
N GLN A 139 18.47 6.32 -13.06
CA GLN A 139 18.82 7.50 -12.28
C GLN A 139 17.77 7.77 -11.16
N HIS A 140 16.48 7.58 -11.44
CA HIS A 140 15.41 7.73 -10.45
C HIS A 140 15.54 6.70 -9.33
N PHE A 141 15.80 5.42 -9.64
CA PHE A 141 16.10 4.40 -8.63
C PHE A 141 17.32 4.74 -7.78
N ARG A 142 18.39 5.24 -8.40
CA ARG A 142 19.61 5.67 -7.68
C ARG A 142 19.32 6.75 -6.66
N GLU A 143 18.54 7.76 -7.03
CA GLU A 143 18.20 8.89 -6.17
C GLU A 143 17.21 8.51 -5.07
N ALA A 144 16.17 7.75 -5.42
CA ALA A 144 15.10 7.34 -4.50
C ALA A 144 15.62 6.42 -3.38
N PHE A 145 16.66 5.63 -3.66
CA PHE A 145 17.18 4.61 -2.75
C PHE A 145 18.68 4.80 -2.42
N ALA A 146 19.21 6.04 -2.50
CA ALA A 146 20.64 6.34 -2.36
C ALA A 146 21.26 5.71 -1.10
N ASP A 147 20.59 5.85 0.04
CA ASP A 147 21.04 5.39 1.35
C ASP A 147 20.34 4.09 1.83
N ALA A 148 19.60 3.43 0.92
CA ALA A 148 18.88 2.21 1.26
C ALA A 148 19.77 0.97 1.20
N GLN A 149 19.28 -0.12 1.78
CA GLN A 149 19.90 -1.45 1.74
C GLN A 149 20.00 -1.98 0.30
N PRO A 150 20.85 -3.00 0.03
CA PRO A 150 20.95 -3.62 -1.30
C PRO A 150 19.64 -4.23 -1.79
N THR A 151 18.77 -4.67 -0.87
CA THR A 151 17.42 -5.16 -1.17
C THR A 151 16.40 -4.25 -0.52
N VAL A 152 15.45 -3.76 -1.32
CA VAL A 152 14.38 -2.86 -0.88
C VAL A 152 13.04 -3.42 -1.33
N VAL A 153 12.05 -3.41 -0.43
CA VAL A 153 10.67 -3.83 -0.74
C VAL A 153 9.74 -2.63 -0.58
N VAL A 154 8.96 -2.34 -1.62
CA VAL A 154 8.08 -1.17 -1.74
C VAL A 154 6.64 -1.56 -2.09
N GLY A 155 5.72 -0.59 -2.09
CA GLY A 155 4.31 -0.67 -2.51
C GLY A 155 3.92 0.52 -3.37
N HIS A 156 2.90 1.28 -2.93
CA HIS A 156 2.44 2.58 -3.43
C HIS A 156 1.85 2.57 -4.86
N THR A 157 2.53 1.98 -5.82
CA THR A 157 2.05 1.97 -7.22
C THR A 157 1.16 0.79 -7.55
N HIS A 158 0.89 -0.11 -6.59
CA HIS A 158 0.05 -1.31 -6.70
C HIS A 158 0.44 -2.28 -7.82
N MET A 159 1.59 -2.07 -8.45
CA MET A 159 2.07 -2.84 -9.60
C MET A 159 3.25 -3.73 -9.17
N PRO A 160 3.08 -5.04 -9.06
CA PRO A 160 4.14 -5.92 -8.60
C PRO A 160 5.28 -5.99 -9.62
N PHE A 161 6.51 -5.82 -9.14
CA PHE A 161 7.72 -6.04 -9.93
C PHE A 161 8.89 -6.47 -9.05
N ASP A 162 9.92 -7.05 -9.67
CA ASP A 162 11.21 -7.37 -9.07
C ASP A 162 12.28 -6.92 -10.05
N ARG A 163 13.01 -5.85 -9.72
CA ARG A 163 13.95 -5.22 -10.64
C ARG A 163 15.30 -4.97 -9.99
N LEU A 164 16.37 -5.38 -10.71
CA LEU A 164 17.72 -4.96 -10.40
C LEU A 164 18.00 -3.61 -11.07
N ALA A 165 18.26 -2.57 -10.27
CA ALA A 165 18.54 -1.24 -10.74
C ALA A 165 19.66 -0.62 -9.90
N ASP A 166 20.72 -0.11 -10.54
CA ASP A 166 21.88 0.53 -9.92
C ASP A 166 22.51 -0.29 -8.76
N GLY A 167 22.61 -1.61 -8.95
CA GLY A 167 23.18 -2.53 -7.95
C GLY A 167 22.26 -2.88 -6.78
N ARG A 168 21.04 -2.37 -6.75
CA ARG A 168 19.99 -2.71 -5.78
C ARG A 168 18.91 -3.54 -6.41
N ARG A 169 18.37 -4.48 -5.62
CA ARG A 169 17.15 -5.21 -5.96
C ARG A 169 15.96 -4.50 -5.33
N VAL A 170 15.08 -3.95 -6.16
CA VAL A 170 13.86 -3.25 -5.72
C VAL A 170 12.65 -4.09 -6.11
N ILE A 171 11.85 -4.44 -5.11
CA ILE A 171 10.67 -5.30 -5.25
C ILE A 171 9.43 -4.50 -4.88
N ASN A 172 8.44 -4.42 -5.77
CA ASN A 172 7.12 -3.94 -5.43
C ASN A 172 6.19 -5.13 -5.17
N ALA A 173 5.54 -5.14 -4.02
CA ALA A 173 4.67 -6.24 -3.61
C ALA A 173 3.31 -6.26 -4.32
N GLY A 174 2.98 -5.20 -5.04
CA GLY A 174 1.61 -4.96 -5.49
C GLY A 174 0.72 -4.50 -4.34
N SER A 175 -0.58 -4.64 -4.49
CA SER A 175 -1.58 -4.19 -3.53
C SER A 175 -2.44 -5.34 -3.02
N VAL A 176 -2.75 -5.32 -1.72
CA VAL A 176 -3.74 -6.22 -1.11
C VAL A 176 -5.16 -5.78 -1.47
N GLY A 177 -5.45 -4.49 -1.40
CA GLY A 177 -6.80 -3.94 -1.47
C GLY A 177 -7.22 -3.39 -2.83
N MET A 178 -6.26 -2.84 -3.58
CA MET A 178 -6.49 -2.16 -4.87
C MET A 178 -5.48 -2.59 -5.93
N GLN A 179 -5.52 -3.84 -6.31
CA GLN A 179 -4.60 -4.43 -7.28
C GLN A 179 -4.83 -3.92 -8.72
N TYR A 180 -3.79 -3.97 -9.54
CA TYR A 180 -3.86 -3.81 -10.98
C TYR A 180 -3.48 -5.11 -11.71
N GLY A 181 -3.89 -5.20 -12.97
CA GLY A 181 -3.63 -6.34 -13.84
C GLY A 181 -4.59 -7.50 -13.61
N HIS A 182 -4.21 -8.48 -12.83
CA HIS A 182 -5.03 -9.66 -12.62
C HIS A 182 -5.79 -9.62 -11.28
N ALA A 183 -6.98 -10.21 -11.24
CA ALA A 183 -7.79 -10.31 -10.02
C ALA A 183 -7.06 -11.04 -8.89
N GLY A 184 -7.31 -10.64 -7.66
CA GLY A 184 -6.73 -11.19 -6.43
C GLY A 184 -5.86 -10.19 -5.67
N ALA A 185 -5.60 -10.45 -4.40
CA ALA A 185 -4.81 -9.59 -3.52
C ALA A 185 -3.31 -9.89 -3.65
N GLY A 186 -2.49 -8.89 -4.00
CA GLY A 186 -1.03 -9.01 -4.13
C GLY A 186 -0.32 -8.90 -2.78
N TRP A 187 0.73 -9.70 -2.59
CA TRP A 187 1.61 -9.65 -1.41
C TRP A 187 2.93 -10.37 -1.69
N THR A 188 3.91 -10.29 -0.79
CA THR A 188 5.24 -10.84 -1.03
C THR A 188 5.75 -11.61 0.17
N ILE A 189 6.33 -12.82 -0.08
CA ILE A 189 7.19 -13.52 0.88
C ILE A 189 8.61 -13.01 0.67
N VAL A 190 9.29 -12.69 1.79
CA VAL A 190 10.68 -12.22 1.79
C VAL A 190 11.46 -13.11 2.75
N GLY A 191 12.39 -13.90 2.20
CA GLY A 191 13.22 -14.87 2.90
C GLY A 191 12.80 -16.34 2.74
N PRO A 192 13.76 -17.27 2.42
CA PRO A 192 15.14 -16.97 1.99
C PRO A 192 15.22 -16.37 0.56
N ASP A 193 14.16 -16.53 -0.22
CA ASP A 193 13.97 -15.92 -1.53
C ASP A 193 12.87 -14.87 -1.49
N VAL A 194 12.73 -14.09 -2.57
CA VAL A 194 11.60 -13.18 -2.74
C VAL A 194 10.59 -13.85 -3.66
N VAL A 195 9.34 -13.98 -3.19
CA VAL A 195 8.25 -14.58 -3.96
C VAL A 195 7.04 -13.65 -3.99
N LEU A 196 6.76 -13.06 -5.15
CA LEU A 196 5.53 -12.32 -5.37
C LEU A 196 4.35 -13.31 -5.37
N ARG A 197 3.35 -13.02 -4.55
CA ARG A 197 2.19 -13.88 -4.30
C ARG A 197 0.90 -13.16 -4.67
N ARG A 198 -0.10 -13.97 -4.95
CA ARG A 198 -1.47 -13.48 -5.16
C ARG A 198 -2.46 -14.45 -4.52
N THR A 199 -3.32 -13.89 -3.66
CA THR A 199 -4.41 -14.63 -3.02
C THR A 199 -5.70 -14.39 -3.80
N SER A 200 -6.33 -15.46 -4.27
CA SER A 200 -7.68 -15.39 -4.85
C SER A 200 -8.72 -15.33 -3.74
N TYR A 201 -9.74 -14.49 -3.91
CA TYR A 201 -10.88 -14.40 -3.01
C TYR A 201 -12.15 -14.06 -3.82
N ASP A 202 -13.32 -14.20 -3.20
CA ASP A 202 -14.60 -13.84 -3.83
C ASP A 202 -14.74 -12.31 -3.91
N THR A 203 -14.30 -11.74 -5.02
CA THR A 203 -14.30 -10.29 -5.27
C THR A 203 -15.71 -9.73 -5.35
N ASP A 204 -16.71 -10.52 -5.81
CA ASP A 204 -18.10 -10.09 -5.84
C ASP A 204 -18.70 -10.00 -4.43
N ALA A 205 -18.43 -10.99 -3.57
CA ALA A 205 -18.84 -10.94 -2.17
C ALA A 205 -18.13 -9.80 -1.42
N ALA A 206 -16.84 -9.61 -1.66
CA ALA A 206 -16.06 -8.50 -1.10
C ALA A 206 -16.64 -7.15 -1.50
N ALA A 207 -16.87 -6.94 -2.80
CA ALA A 207 -17.45 -5.69 -3.31
C ALA A 207 -18.83 -5.39 -2.70
N ARG A 208 -19.69 -6.41 -2.51
CA ARG A 208 -20.97 -6.24 -1.81
C ARG A 208 -20.79 -5.84 -0.35
N THR A 209 -19.83 -6.45 0.34
CA THR A 209 -19.52 -6.15 1.74
C THR A 209 -19.02 -4.72 1.89
N LEU A 210 -18.04 -4.31 1.08
CA LEU A 210 -17.45 -2.97 1.07
C LEU A 210 -18.50 -1.91 0.73
N TRP A 211 -19.29 -2.12 -0.32
CA TRP A 211 -20.41 -1.25 -0.67
C TRP A 211 -21.41 -1.09 0.49
N SER A 212 -21.75 -2.21 1.16
CA SER A 212 -22.70 -2.16 2.27
C SER A 212 -22.18 -1.41 3.49
N ALA A 213 -20.86 -1.47 3.73
CA ALA A 213 -20.19 -0.80 4.84
C ALA A 213 -20.00 0.70 4.62
N ALA A 214 -19.92 1.16 3.37
CA ALA A 214 -19.47 2.51 3.02
C ALA A 214 -20.29 3.15 1.88
N ARG A 215 -21.61 3.02 1.90
CA ARG A 215 -22.49 3.54 0.81
C ARG A 215 -22.41 5.04 0.58
N ASP A 216 -22.02 5.78 1.61
CA ASP A 216 -21.88 7.24 1.66
C ASP A 216 -20.43 7.70 1.48
N LEU A 217 -19.49 6.79 1.26
CA LEU A 217 -18.11 7.12 0.91
C LEU A 217 -18.09 7.66 -0.53
N PRO A 218 -17.51 8.84 -0.77
CA PRO A 218 -17.27 9.34 -2.13
C PRO A 218 -16.55 8.26 -2.99
N ASP A 219 -16.84 8.21 -4.27
CA ASP A 219 -16.19 7.32 -5.24
C ASP A 219 -16.18 5.82 -4.90
N ILE A 220 -16.99 5.37 -3.92
CA ILE A 220 -17.09 3.95 -3.53
C ILE A 220 -17.44 3.04 -4.70
N GLN A 221 -18.19 3.54 -5.70
CA GLN A 221 -18.53 2.76 -6.89
C GLN A 221 -17.29 2.38 -7.70
N ASP A 222 -16.37 3.32 -7.87
CA ASP A 222 -15.12 3.11 -8.60
C ASP A 222 -14.22 2.13 -7.82
N PHE A 223 -14.13 2.32 -6.50
CA PHE A 223 -13.40 1.40 -5.63
C PHE A 223 -13.91 -0.05 -5.75
N VAL A 224 -15.21 -0.29 -5.55
CA VAL A 224 -15.76 -1.65 -5.64
C VAL A 224 -15.79 -2.18 -7.09
N GLY A 225 -15.83 -1.29 -8.07
CA GLY A 225 -15.64 -1.61 -9.49
C GLY A 225 -14.24 -2.19 -9.72
N ASN A 226 -13.21 -1.52 -9.21
CA ASN A 226 -11.81 -1.98 -9.29
C ASN A 226 -11.57 -3.31 -8.53
N VAL A 227 -12.21 -3.51 -7.38
CA VAL A 227 -12.16 -4.79 -6.66
C VAL A 227 -12.70 -5.95 -7.50
N ARG A 228 -13.76 -5.74 -8.28
CA ARG A 228 -14.34 -6.75 -9.17
C ARG A 228 -13.54 -7.00 -10.44
N ALA A 229 -13.09 -5.90 -11.05
CA ALA A 229 -12.39 -5.92 -12.34
C ALA A 229 -11.33 -4.82 -12.34
N SER A 230 -10.13 -5.16 -11.90
CA SER A 230 -9.01 -4.22 -11.88
C SER A 230 -8.63 -3.74 -13.28
N ALA A 231 -8.19 -2.48 -13.38
CA ALA A 231 -7.61 -1.96 -14.61
C ALA A 231 -6.40 -2.80 -15.05
N GLY A 232 -6.17 -2.86 -16.36
CA GLY A 232 -5.04 -3.59 -16.93
C GLY A 232 -3.68 -2.97 -16.56
N ASP A 233 -2.62 -3.78 -16.56
CA ASP A 233 -1.26 -3.32 -16.22
C ASP A 233 -0.82 -2.14 -17.09
N ALA A 234 -1.09 -2.19 -18.40
CA ALA A 234 -0.70 -1.12 -19.34
C ALA A 234 -1.46 0.18 -19.05
N GLU A 235 -2.76 0.10 -18.78
CA GLU A 235 -3.59 1.26 -18.46
C GLU A 235 -3.15 1.91 -17.15
N ALA A 236 -2.85 1.11 -16.12
CA ALA A 236 -2.33 1.56 -14.84
C ALA A 236 -0.95 2.25 -15.01
N LEU A 237 -0.03 1.63 -15.76
CA LEU A 237 1.29 2.18 -16.04
C LEU A 237 1.20 3.54 -16.76
N GLU A 238 0.33 3.66 -17.77
CA GLU A 238 0.10 4.92 -18.46
C GLU A 238 -0.46 6.01 -17.51
N ALA A 239 -1.38 5.65 -16.63
CA ALA A 239 -1.95 6.58 -15.66
C ALA A 239 -0.87 7.11 -14.71
N PHE A 240 -0.10 6.22 -14.08
CA PHE A 240 0.99 6.61 -13.17
C PHE A 240 2.11 7.38 -13.89
N THR A 241 2.45 7.05 -15.13
CA THR A 241 3.43 7.81 -15.92
C THR A 241 2.99 9.26 -16.12
N ARG A 242 1.68 9.50 -16.38
CA ARG A 242 1.15 10.87 -16.44
C ARG A 242 1.30 11.61 -15.12
N THR A 243 1.01 10.96 -14.00
CA THR A 243 1.17 11.54 -12.64
C THR A 243 2.64 11.90 -12.35
N VAL A 244 3.59 11.00 -12.68
CA VAL A 244 5.03 11.26 -12.55
C VAL A 244 5.45 12.51 -13.33
N HIS A 245 5.02 12.62 -14.58
CA HIS A 245 5.35 13.79 -15.41
C HIS A 245 4.72 15.08 -14.88
N GLN A 246 3.55 15.04 -14.28
CA GLN A 246 2.94 16.20 -13.64
C GLN A 246 3.73 16.64 -12.42
N GLN A 247 4.06 15.73 -11.49
CA GLN A 247 4.87 16.03 -10.30
C GLN A 247 6.26 16.60 -10.66
N GLN A 248 6.87 16.13 -11.76
CA GLN A 248 8.16 16.66 -12.22
C GLN A 248 8.09 18.09 -12.77
N ARG A 249 6.93 18.55 -13.23
CA ARG A 249 6.72 19.93 -13.71
C ARG A 249 6.43 20.92 -12.60
N GLU A 250 6.00 20.44 -11.45
CA GLU A 250 5.63 21.24 -10.27
C GLU A 250 6.80 21.43 -9.28
N ARG A 251 7.89 20.69 -9.49
CA ARG A 251 9.18 20.82 -8.76
C ARG A 251 10.15 21.75 -9.49
#